data_af03567fec1b503e03ca68f490a7aeb9
#
_entry.id   af03567fec1b503e03ca68f490a7aeb9
#
_cell.length_a   1.000
_cell.length_b   1.000
_cell.length_c   1.000
_cell.angle_alpha   90.00
_cell.angle_beta   90.00
_cell.angle_gamma   90.00
#
_symmetry.space_group_name_H-M   'P 1'
#
loop_
_entity.id
_entity.type
_entity.pdbx_description
1 polymer ?
#
loop_
_entity_poly.entity_id
_entity_poly.type
_entity_poly.pdbx_seq_one_letter_code
_entity_poly.pdbx_strand_id
1 'polypeptide(L)'
;KYMIMIICSLFVGTIAMQHLAESGIIITDQMPFGWDNPLFGKELGLNWDTILPEATKKLESDGYKLFSAIVSMMFFSGVLKSLAGPAPNYDCQKILSTKSPEEASKMSGFISIILLPIRYFMVMGLCVLGILFFKDLALSHHADGINFESIMPAVINKYLPTGLVGLVLAGFLGAFMSNFSGTLNAGQAYIVNDIYLKYFNPNAERKQIINMGYLSGIVMVILGIGLGLLIKDVNMIFNIITAGLYGGFVCANVLKWYWWRFNANGYFYGMLFGIIASAIPPALSVTGITNYFDGTRMLYFFPIFIVIQLIACILGSYAAPATNKETLIKFYKDVRPWGFWKPIHDEIALTEPTIEKNKNFKTNMLNVFLGITGQILLTLLPMYLILSKWTSLGIVLALFFVIVLIMRKTWWKRLTDY
;
A
#
# COMPACT_ATOMS: atom_id res chain seq x y z
N LYS A 1 1.32 -2.10 -20.97
CA LYS A 1 0.59 -1.59 -19.81
C LYS A 1 1.08 -0.22 -19.38
N TYR A 2 2.33 -0.09 -18.89
CA TYR A 2 2.82 1.18 -18.34
C TYR A 2 2.88 2.30 -19.39
N MET A 3 3.29 2.03 -20.62
CA MET A 3 3.31 3.03 -21.68
C MET A 3 1.95 3.64 -21.96
N ILE A 4 0.91 2.80 -22.08
CA ILE A 4 -0.48 3.28 -22.28
C ILE A 4 -0.92 4.12 -21.09
N MET A 5 -0.67 3.66 -19.86
CA MET A 5 -1.02 4.42 -18.65
C MET A 5 -0.29 5.75 -18.53
N ILE A 6 0.97 5.83 -18.96
CA ILE A 6 1.74 7.08 -19.02
C ILE A 6 1.06 8.06 -19.99
N ILE A 7 0.76 7.60 -21.19
CA ILE A 7 0.10 8.42 -22.22
C ILE A 7 -1.27 8.90 -21.72
N CYS A 8 -2.11 7.98 -21.20
CA CYS A 8 -3.41 8.35 -20.61
C CYS A 8 -3.29 9.37 -19.50
N SER A 9 -2.31 9.19 -18.61
CA SER A 9 -2.08 10.09 -17.49
C SER A 9 -1.76 11.52 -17.96
N LEU A 10 -0.87 11.65 -18.95
CA LEU A 10 -0.50 12.95 -19.50
C LEU A 10 -1.73 13.64 -20.14
N PHE A 11 -2.52 12.91 -20.92
CA PHE A 11 -3.72 13.49 -21.54
C PHE A 11 -4.77 13.89 -20.52
N VAL A 12 -5.09 13.03 -19.56
CA VAL A 12 -6.11 13.33 -18.54
C VAL A 12 -5.70 14.53 -17.70
N GLY A 13 -4.43 14.58 -17.25
CA GLY A 13 -3.96 15.72 -16.47
C GLY A 13 -3.93 17.02 -17.26
N THR A 14 -3.53 17.02 -18.55
CA THR A 14 -3.56 18.23 -19.39
C THR A 14 -4.99 18.71 -19.68
N ILE A 15 -5.93 17.81 -19.93
CA ILE A 15 -7.35 18.16 -20.09
C ILE A 15 -7.89 18.80 -18.82
N ALA A 16 -7.55 18.26 -17.65
CA ALA A 16 -7.95 18.83 -16.38
C ALA A 16 -7.38 20.25 -16.16
N MET A 17 -6.10 20.47 -16.49
CA MET A 17 -5.48 21.80 -16.43
C MET A 17 -6.16 22.79 -17.38
N GLN A 18 -6.49 22.37 -18.59
CA GLN A 18 -7.16 23.22 -19.58
C GLN A 18 -8.54 23.63 -19.06
N HIS A 19 -9.38 22.70 -18.64
CA HIS A 19 -10.71 23.00 -18.12
C HIS A 19 -10.67 23.83 -16.84
N LEU A 20 -9.67 23.62 -15.98
CA LEU A 20 -9.47 24.45 -14.80
C LEU A 20 -9.13 25.90 -15.18
N ALA A 21 -8.23 26.10 -16.16
CA ALA A 21 -7.86 27.40 -16.67
C ALA A 21 -9.05 28.12 -17.35
N GLU A 22 -9.83 27.42 -18.16
CA GLU A 22 -11.02 27.95 -18.82
C GLU A 22 -12.15 28.33 -17.84
N SER A 23 -12.29 27.57 -16.75
CA SER A 23 -13.31 27.85 -15.73
C SER A 23 -13.05 29.13 -14.91
N GLY A 24 -11.79 29.56 -14.83
CA GLY A 24 -11.38 30.68 -13.98
C GLY A 24 -11.55 30.43 -12.46
N ILE A 25 -11.85 29.21 -12.07
CA ILE A 25 -12.13 28.84 -10.69
C ILE A 25 -10.80 28.53 -9.95
N ILE A 26 -10.62 29.16 -8.81
CA ILE A 26 -9.53 28.83 -7.89
C ILE A 26 -10.04 27.71 -6.97
N ILE A 27 -9.70 26.47 -7.29
CA ILE A 27 -10.26 25.28 -6.61
C ILE A 27 -9.95 25.29 -5.10
N THR A 28 -8.81 25.84 -4.70
CA THR A 28 -8.38 25.89 -3.29
C THR A 28 -9.23 26.80 -2.44
N ASP A 29 -9.90 27.79 -3.03
CA ASP A 29 -10.80 28.71 -2.31
C ASP A 29 -12.16 28.08 -2.03
N GLN A 30 -12.47 27.00 -2.74
CA GLN A 30 -13.70 26.23 -2.54
C GLN A 30 -13.51 25.08 -1.54
N MET A 31 -12.27 24.73 -1.20
CA MET A 31 -12.00 23.60 -0.29
C MET A 31 -12.41 23.94 1.16
N PRO A 32 -12.86 22.95 1.94
CA PRO A 32 -13.20 23.14 3.34
C PRO A 32 -12.01 23.70 4.13
N PHE A 33 -12.28 24.57 5.09
CA PHE A 33 -11.24 25.08 5.99
C PHE A 33 -10.50 23.93 6.68
N GLY A 34 -9.17 23.97 6.65
CA GLY A 34 -8.31 22.93 7.26
C GLY A 34 -8.03 21.71 6.40
N TRP A 35 -8.48 21.66 5.15
CA TRP A 35 -8.24 20.54 4.22
C TRP A 35 -6.76 20.29 3.96
N ASP A 36 -5.92 21.31 4.04
CA ASP A 36 -4.46 21.28 3.85
C ASP A 36 -3.67 20.86 5.10
N ASN A 37 -4.36 20.62 6.22
CA ASN A 37 -3.81 20.13 7.47
C ASN A 37 -4.25 18.67 7.75
N PRO A 38 -3.83 17.69 6.94
CA PRO A 38 -4.28 16.31 7.07
C PRO A 38 -3.76 15.60 8.33
N LEU A 39 -2.65 16.10 8.90
CA LEU A 39 -2.01 15.54 10.09
C LEU A 39 -2.09 16.56 11.23
N PHE A 40 -2.66 16.14 12.37
CA PHE A 40 -2.69 16.94 13.59
C PHE A 40 -3.35 18.34 13.44
N GLY A 41 -4.17 18.52 12.43
CA GLY A 41 -4.96 19.76 12.27
C GLY A 41 -5.96 19.95 13.42
N LYS A 42 -6.35 21.21 13.68
CA LYS A 42 -7.39 21.52 14.66
C LYS A 42 -8.75 20.99 14.24
N GLU A 43 -9.02 21.03 12.95
CA GLU A 43 -10.24 20.49 12.35
C GLU A 43 -10.09 18.99 12.13
N LEU A 44 -10.72 18.22 13.01
CA LEU A 44 -10.73 16.75 12.90
C LEU A 44 -11.71 16.25 11.83
N GLY A 45 -12.77 17.03 11.55
CA GLY A 45 -13.74 16.76 10.50
C GLY A 45 -13.80 17.92 9.51
N LEU A 46 -14.14 17.64 8.25
CA LEU A 46 -14.26 18.64 7.19
C LEU A 46 -15.69 18.69 6.66
N ASN A 47 -16.21 19.88 6.39
CA ASN A 47 -17.49 20.07 5.75
C ASN A 47 -17.32 20.24 4.24
N TRP A 48 -17.75 19.25 3.48
CA TRP A 48 -17.64 19.19 2.02
C TRP A 48 -18.91 19.62 1.29
N ASP A 49 -20.01 19.94 2.00
CA ASP A 49 -21.33 20.23 1.38
C ASP A 49 -21.33 21.52 0.55
N THR A 50 -20.36 22.40 0.76
CA THR A 50 -20.17 23.60 -0.06
C THR A 50 -19.79 23.28 -1.50
N ILE A 51 -19.05 22.19 -1.71
CA ILE A 51 -18.55 21.76 -3.02
C ILE A 51 -19.44 20.64 -3.59
N LEU A 52 -19.68 19.63 -2.75
CA LEU A 52 -20.37 18.41 -3.07
C LEU A 52 -21.59 18.26 -2.15
N PRO A 53 -22.80 18.61 -2.58
CA PRO A 53 -24.00 18.45 -1.78
C PRO A 53 -24.13 17.00 -1.26
N GLU A 54 -24.52 16.87 0.00
CA GLU A 54 -24.63 15.58 0.71
C GLU A 54 -23.32 14.80 0.92
N ALA A 55 -22.17 15.35 0.48
CA ALA A 55 -20.90 14.66 0.60
C ALA A 55 -20.50 14.48 2.07
N THR A 56 -20.72 15.46 2.92
CA THR A 56 -20.38 15.36 4.36
C THR A 56 -21.15 14.21 5.01
N LYS A 57 -22.46 14.10 4.73
CA LYS A 57 -23.28 13.00 5.26
C LYS A 57 -22.78 11.65 4.80
N LYS A 58 -22.43 11.53 3.51
CA LYS A 58 -21.89 10.28 2.94
C LYS A 58 -20.52 9.95 3.52
N LEU A 59 -19.62 10.92 3.61
CA LEU A 59 -18.29 10.73 4.21
C LEU A 59 -18.39 10.34 5.71
N GLU A 60 -19.35 10.92 6.45
CA GLU A 60 -19.61 10.50 7.83
C GLU A 60 -20.14 9.07 7.94
N SER A 61 -21.06 8.69 7.04
CA SER A 61 -21.58 7.31 6.99
C SER A 61 -20.49 6.30 6.66
N ASP A 62 -19.57 6.65 5.75
CA ASP A 62 -18.43 5.83 5.36
C ASP A 62 -17.28 5.85 6.40
N GLY A 63 -17.44 6.61 7.50
CA GLY A 63 -16.51 6.64 8.63
C GLY A 63 -15.39 7.68 8.53
N TYR A 64 -15.44 8.61 7.58
CA TYR A 64 -14.44 9.70 7.43
C TYR A 64 -14.75 10.93 8.31
N LYS A 65 -15.59 10.78 9.33
CA LYS A 65 -15.97 11.92 10.22
C LYS A 65 -14.76 12.61 10.83
N LEU A 66 -13.75 11.84 11.27
CA LEU A 66 -12.52 12.35 11.84
C LEU A 66 -11.40 12.29 10.79
N PHE A 67 -11.44 13.18 9.80
CA PHE A 67 -10.54 13.17 8.65
C PHE A 67 -9.05 13.13 9.04
N SER A 68 -8.61 14.05 9.92
CA SER A 68 -7.21 14.12 10.34
C SER A 68 -6.76 12.86 11.09
N ALA A 69 -7.64 12.25 11.90
CA ALA A 69 -7.34 11.01 12.61
C ALA A 69 -7.16 9.85 11.61
N ILE A 70 -8.03 9.74 10.59
CA ILE A 70 -7.92 8.70 9.56
C ILE A 70 -6.63 8.85 8.75
N VAL A 71 -6.30 10.05 8.30
CA VAL A 71 -5.05 10.30 7.55
C VAL A 71 -3.84 9.94 8.41
N SER A 72 -3.84 10.30 9.70
CA SER A 72 -2.78 9.93 10.64
C SER A 72 -2.67 8.40 10.81
N MET A 73 -3.79 7.68 10.91
CA MET A 73 -3.80 6.22 10.98
C MET A 73 -3.30 5.57 9.69
N MET A 74 -3.68 6.09 8.53
CA MET A 74 -3.18 5.63 7.23
C MET A 74 -1.67 5.83 7.12
N PHE A 75 -1.15 6.99 7.54
CA PHE A 75 0.28 7.27 7.57
C PHE A 75 1.02 6.31 8.50
N PHE A 76 0.55 6.15 9.74
CA PHE A 76 1.13 5.22 10.71
C PHE A 76 1.14 3.77 10.20
N SER A 77 0.04 3.32 9.61
CA SER A 77 -0.03 1.99 9.00
C SER A 77 0.97 1.83 7.85
N GLY A 78 1.19 2.87 7.06
CA GLY A 78 2.18 2.91 5.99
C GLY A 78 3.61 2.77 6.51
N VAL A 79 3.95 3.48 7.59
CA VAL A 79 5.26 3.37 8.26
C VAL A 79 5.49 1.96 8.77
N LEU A 80 4.51 1.36 9.45
CA LEU A 80 4.63 -0.01 9.96
C LEU A 80 4.80 -1.04 8.84
N LYS A 81 4.07 -0.89 7.74
CA LYS A 81 4.23 -1.75 6.55
C LYS A 81 5.64 -1.63 5.96
N SER A 82 6.19 -0.43 5.93
CA SER A 82 7.56 -0.20 5.44
C SER A 82 8.61 -0.85 6.35
N LEU A 83 8.42 -0.80 7.68
CA LEU A 83 9.29 -1.48 8.65
C LEU A 83 9.23 -3.00 8.55
N ALA A 84 8.10 -3.55 8.12
CA ALA A 84 7.94 -5.00 7.89
C ALA A 84 8.84 -5.52 6.76
N GLY A 85 9.37 -4.63 5.93
CA GLY A 85 10.18 -4.99 4.77
C GLY A 85 9.37 -5.64 3.64
N PRO A 86 10.01 -6.16 2.60
CA PRO A 86 9.32 -6.85 1.53
C PRO A 86 8.60 -8.08 2.10
N ALA A 87 7.27 -8.09 1.97
CA ALA A 87 6.50 -9.27 2.31
C ALA A 87 6.88 -10.41 1.34
N PRO A 88 6.83 -11.69 1.79
CA PRO A 88 7.04 -12.85 0.93
C PRO A 88 5.85 -13.01 -0.03
N ASN A 89 5.69 -12.07 -0.93
CA ASN A 89 4.62 -12.00 -1.91
C ASN A 89 5.20 -11.89 -3.33
N TYR A 90 4.32 -11.72 -4.28
CA TYR A 90 4.65 -11.51 -5.68
C TYR A 90 5.70 -10.40 -5.94
N ASP A 91 5.74 -9.32 -5.13
CA ASP A 91 6.73 -8.25 -5.31
C ASP A 91 8.14 -8.69 -4.86
N CYS A 92 8.25 -9.56 -3.85
CA CYS A 92 9.52 -10.13 -3.44
C CYS A 92 10.18 -10.94 -4.58
N GLN A 93 9.39 -11.63 -5.41
CA GLN A 93 9.91 -12.37 -6.57
C GLN A 93 10.62 -11.45 -7.56
N LYS A 94 10.13 -10.23 -7.76
CA LYS A 94 10.79 -9.23 -8.63
C LYS A 94 12.15 -8.81 -8.09
N ILE A 95 12.25 -8.63 -6.78
CA ILE A 95 13.51 -8.29 -6.09
C ILE A 95 14.49 -9.45 -6.24
N LEU A 96 14.04 -10.68 -5.99
CA LEU A 96 14.88 -11.90 -6.10
C LEU A 96 15.29 -12.23 -7.53
N SER A 97 14.59 -11.72 -8.55
CA SER A 97 14.94 -11.93 -9.96
C SER A 97 16.04 -11.00 -10.48
N THR A 98 16.48 -10.03 -9.69
CA THR A 98 17.59 -9.13 -10.05
C THR A 98 18.94 -9.84 -9.90
N LYS A 99 19.93 -9.41 -10.67
CA LYS A 99 21.26 -10.00 -10.68
C LYS A 99 22.06 -9.74 -9.40
N SER A 100 21.79 -8.60 -8.76
CA SER A 100 22.49 -8.18 -7.55
C SER A 100 21.58 -7.34 -6.62
N PRO A 101 21.91 -7.24 -5.31
CA PRO A 101 21.22 -6.35 -4.39
C PRO A 101 21.24 -4.88 -4.83
N GLU A 102 22.34 -4.46 -5.47
CA GLU A 102 22.49 -3.13 -6.06
C GLU A 102 21.44 -2.88 -7.13
N GLU A 103 21.25 -3.81 -8.07
CA GLU A 103 20.23 -3.70 -9.12
C GLU A 103 18.81 -3.68 -8.53
N ALA A 104 18.53 -4.49 -7.50
CA ALA A 104 17.24 -4.49 -6.80
C ALA A 104 16.93 -3.12 -6.19
N SER A 105 17.93 -2.52 -5.55
CA SER A 105 17.82 -1.20 -4.93
C SER A 105 17.60 -0.10 -5.97
N LYS A 106 18.38 -0.11 -7.06
CA LYS A 106 18.22 0.83 -8.19
C LYS A 106 16.84 0.69 -8.85
N MET A 107 16.39 -0.53 -9.09
CA MET A 107 15.07 -0.83 -9.67
C MET A 107 13.96 -0.22 -8.81
N SER A 108 13.99 -0.43 -7.49
CA SER A 108 12.97 0.08 -6.56
C SER A 108 12.92 1.62 -6.55
N GLY A 109 14.09 2.27 -6.53
CA GLY A 109 14.18 3.73 -6.59
C GLY A 109 13.68 4.29 -7.93
N PHE A 110 14.08 3.68 -9.04
CA PHE A 110 13.70 4.12 -10.39
C PHE A 110 12.19 4.00 -10.65
N ILE A 111 11.58 2.90 -10.22
CA ILE A 111 10.12 2.71 -10.30
C ILE A 111 9.39 3.83 -9.57
N SER A 112 9.83 4.20 -8.36
CA SER A 112 9.21 5.27 -7.58
C SER A 112 9.30 6.63 -8.30
N ILE A 113 10.47 6.97 -8.83
CA ILE A 113 10.69 8.25 -9.51
C ILE A 113 9.82 8.40 -10.77
N ILE A 114 9.63 7.32 -11.54
CA ILE A 114 8.87 7.40 -12.79
C ILE A 114 7.36 7.26 -12.53
N LEU A 115 6.94 6.27 -11.75
CA LEU A 115 5.54 5.94 -11.68
C LEU A 115 4.72 6.87 -10.76
N LEU A 116 5.32 7.42 -9.69
CA LEU A 116 4.59 8.28 -8.77
C LEU A 116 4.05 9.55 -9.43
N PRO A 117 4.88 10.40 -10.07
CA PRO A 117 4.36 11.62 -10.66
C PRO A 117 3.30 11.36 -11.72
N ILE A 118 3.54 10.37 -12.58
CA ILE A 118 2.64 10.04 -13.68
C ILE A 118 1.30 9.53 -13.16
N ARG A 119 1.31 8.63 -12.17
CA ARG A 119 0.09 8.12 -11.55
C ARG A 119 -0.74 9.23 -10.92
N TYR A 120 -0.09 10.07 -10.13
CA TYR A 120 -0.81 11.13 -9.42
C TYR A 120 -1.23 12.28 -10.33
N PHE A 121 -0.60 12.46 -11.48
CA PHE A 121 -1.08 13.40 -12.51
C PHE A 121 -2.44 12.98 -13.07
N MET A 122 -2.66 11.69 -13.34
CA MET A 122 -3.95 11.17 -13.77
C MET A 122 -4.98 11.23 -12.64
N VAL A 123 -4.62 10.76 -11.43
CA VAL A 123 -5.53 10.73 -10.28
C VAL A 123 -6.01 12.15 -9.96
N MET A 124 -5.07 13.09 -9.86
CA MET A 124 -5.40 14.49 -9.56
C MET A 124 -6.21 15.14 -10.67
N GLY A 125 -5.90 14.83 -11.95
CA GLY A 125 -6.69 15.30 -13.09
C GLY A 125 -8.16 14.87 -12.99
N LEU A 126 -8.41 13.59 -12.73
CA LEU A 126 -9.77 13.07 -12.54
C LEU A 126 -10.47 13.67 -11.33
N CYS A 127 -9.75 13.84 -10.20
CA CYS A 127 -10.30 14.47 -9.01
C CYS A 127 -10.71 15.92 -9.26
N VAL A 128 -9.86 16.71 -9.91
CA VAL A 128 -10.14 18.12 -10.22
C VAL A 128 -11.36 18.24 -11.12
N LEU A 129 -11.43 17.46 -12.20
CA LEU A 129 -12.62 17.43 -13.07
C LEU A 129 -13.87 16.98 -12.32
N GLY A 130 -13.75 15.99 -11.43
CA GLY A 130 -14.86 15.50 -10.62
C GLY A 130 -15.39 16.56 -9.64
N ILE A 131 -14.51 17.31 -9.01
CA ILE A 131 -14.88 18.35 -8.02
C ILE A 131 -15.46 19.59 -8.71
N LEU A 132 -14.76 20.10 -9.72
CA LEU A 132 -15.19 21.34 -10.42
C LEU A 132 -16.54 21.21 -11.10
N PHE A 133 -16.76 20.07 -11.73
CA PHE A 133 -17.93 19.87 -12.58
C PHE A 133 -18.91 18.85 -11.99
N PHE A 134 -18.87 18.66 -10.67
CA PHE A 134 -19.71 17.68 -9.98
C PHE A 134 -21.20 17.84 -10.33
N LYS A 135 -21.72 19.07 -10.30
CA LYS A 135 -23.11 19.39 -10.60
C LYS A 135 -23.52 19.07 -12.04
N ASP A 136 -22.54 19.05 -12.95
CA ASP A 136 -22.76 18.78 -14.37
C ASP A 136 -22.60 17.31 -14.73
N LEU A 137 -22.20 16.46 -13.79
CA LEU A 137 -22.03 15.03 -14.02
C LEU A 137 -23.37 14.32 -13.87
N ALA A 138 -23.69 13.46 -14.83
CA ALA A 138 -24.82 12.54 -14.72
C ALA A 138 -24.47 11.39 -13.78
N LEU A 139 -24.64 11.60 -12.49
CA LEU A 139 -24.32 10.58 -11.48
C LEU A 139 -25.51 9.66 -11.23
N SER A 140 -25.22 8.39 -11.02
CA SER A 140 -26.21 7.43 -10.56
C SER A 140 -26.50 7.65 -9.08
N HIS A 141 -27.77 7.44 -8.69
CA HIS A 141 -28.19 7.51 -7.29
C HIS A 141 -28.51 6.10 -6.79
N HIS A 142 -28.02 5.80 -5.60
CA HIS A 142 -28.47 4.63 -4.82
C HIS A 142 -29.58 5.06 -3.86
N ALA A 143 -30.24 4.09 -3.23
CA ALA A 143 -31.26 4.35 -2.21
C ALA A 143 -30.74 5.27 -1.07
N ASP A 144 -29.44 5.24 -0.81
CA ASP A 144 -28.75 5.97 0.25
C ASP A 144 -28.15 7.32 -0.23
N GLY A 145 -28.41 7.77 -1.48
CA GLY A 145 -27.89 9.02 -2.04
C GLY A 145 -27.00 8.86 -3.26
N ILE A 146 -26.08 9.82 -3.46
CA ILE A 146 -25.21 9.86 -4.64
C ILE A 146 -24.19 8.70 -4.63
N ASN A 147 -24.06 8.01 -5.75
CA ASN A 147 -23.03 7.01 -5.96
C ASN A 147 -21.70 7.68 -6.35
N PHE A 148 -20.81 7.89 -5.39
CA PHE A 148 -19.49 8.47 -5.62
C PHE A 148 -18.58 7.62 -6.52
N GLU A 149 -18.79 6.31 -6.61
CA GLU A 149 -18.02 5.44 -7.52
C GLU A 149 -18.32 5.74 -8.99
N SER A 150 -19.48 6.37 -9.29
CA SER A 150 -19.84 6.77 -10.64
C SER A 150 -19.14 8.06 -11.12
N ILE A 151 -18.46 8.80 -10.25
CA ILE A 151 -17.77 10.06 -10.61
C ILE A 151 -16.71 9.82 -11.68
N MET A 152 -15.82 8.85 -11.47
CA MET A 152 -14.74 8.58 -12.42
C MET A 152 -15.25 8.16 -13.82
N PRO A 153 -16.18 7.21 -13.97
CA PRO A 153 -16.79 6.91 -15.26
C PRO A 153 -17.49 8.12 -15.90
N ALA A 154 -18.22 8.92 -15.12
CA ALA A 154 -18.90 10.11 -15.60
C ALA A 154 -17.93 11.17 -16.14
N VAL A 155 -16.85 11.43 -15.41
CA VAL A 155 -15.76 12.33 -15.84
C VAL A 155 -15.11 11.85 -17.14
N ILE A 156 -14.76 10.57 -17.20
CA ILE A 156 -14.14 9.98 -18.40
C ILE A 156 -15.08 10.13 -19.61
N ASN A 157 -16.35 9.81 -19.45
CA ASN A 157 -17.32 9.87 -20.53
C ASN A 157 -17.60 11.31 -21.01
N LYS A 158 -17.60 12.29 -20.10
CA LYS A 158 -17.98 13.67 -20.41
C LYS A 158 -16.82 14.50 -20.96
N TYR A 159 -15.62 14.37 -20.39
CA TYR A 159 -14.51 15.29 -20.66
C TYR A 159 -13.44 14.71 -21.58
N LEU A 160 -13.40 13.39 -21.78
CA LEU A 160 -12.40 12.79 -22.66
C LEU A 160 -12.94 12.59 -24.08
N PRO A 161 -12.15 12.91 -25.12
CA PRO A 161 -12.50 12.57 -26.50
C PRO A 161 -12.67 11.04 -26.67
N THR A 162 -13.57 10.65 -27.56
CA THR A 162 -13.97 9.23 -27.77
C THR A 162 -12.77 8.29 -27.95
N GLY A 163 -11.77 8.67 -28.74
CA GLY A 163 -10.55 7.87 -28.93
C GLY A 163 -9.72 7.70 -27.64
N LEU A 164 -9.67 8.76 -26.84
CA LEU A 164 -8.94 8.72 -25.55
C LEU A 164 -9.69 7.89 -24.51
N VAL A 165 -11.02 7.91 -24.50
CA VAL A 165 -11.85 7.02 -23.67
C VAL A 165 -11.47 5.56 -23.91
N GLY A 166 -11.42 5.14 -25.20
CA GLY A 166 -11.02 3.79 -25.57
C GLY A 166 -9.60 3.44 -25.10
N LEU A 167 -8.65 4.38 -25.23
CA LEU A 167 -7.29 4.19 -24.80
C LEU A 167 -7.16 4.06 -23.27
N VAL A 168 -7.91 4.88 -22.51
CA VAL A 168 -7.96 4.82 -21.03
C VAL A 168 -8.54 3.49 -20.57
N LEU A 169 -9.65 3.05 -21.16
CA LEU A 169 -10.28 1.76 -20.86
C LEU A 169 -9.34 0.59 -21.19
N ALA A 170 -8.66 0.62 -22.33
CA ALA A 170 -7.65 -0.38 -22.68
C ALA A 170 -6.48 -0.38 -21.68
N GLY A 171 -6.07 0.81 -21.21
CA GLY A 171 -5.06 0.97 -20.16
C GLY A 171 -5.48 0.34 -18.84
N PHE A 172 -6.71 0.58 -18.39
CA PHE A 172 -7.26 -0.02 -17.17
C PHE A 172 -7.41 -1.53 -17.28
N LEU A 173 -7.92 -2.04 -18.40
CA LEU A 173 -8.00 -3.48 -18.66
C LEU A 173 -6.61 -4.13 -18.66
N GLY A 174 -5.64 -3.52 -19.34
CA GLY A 174 -4.25 -4.01 -19.33
C GLY A 174 -3.61 -3.97 -17.96
N ALA A 175 -3.93 -2.98 -17.13
CA ALA A 175 -3.48 -2.89 -15.74
C ALA A 175 -4.12 -3.99 -14.89
N PHE A 176 -5.43 -4.18 -15.01
CA PHE A 176 -6.18 -5.25 -14.35
C PHE A 176 -5.62 -6.63 -14.70
N MET A 177 -5.56 -6.97 -15.98
CA MET A 177 -5.07 -8.28 -16.45
C MET A 177 -3.66 -8.59 -15.94
N SER A 178 -2.77 -7.60 -15.96
CA SER A 178 -1.40 -7.77 -15.50
C SER A 178 -1.29 -8.05 -13.99
N ASN A 179 -2.07 -7.34 -13.18
CA ASN A 179 -2.07 -7.53 -11.73
C ASN A 179 -2.78 -8.84 -11.36
N PHE A 180 -3.93 -9.10 -11.98
CA PHE A 180 -4.71 -10.31 -11.78
C PHE A 180 -3.90 -11.57 -12.10
N SER A 181 -3.29 -11.63 -13.29
CA SER A 181 -2.46 -12.76 -13.70
C SER A 181 -1.29 -12.99 -12.74
N GLY A 182 -0.58 -11.93 -12.33
CA GLY A 182 0.54 -12.05 -11.40
C GLY A 182 0.13 -12.57 -10.03
N THR A 183 -0.96 -12.06 -9.48
CA THR A 183 -1.48 -12.49 -8.17
C THR A 183 -2.03 -13.92 -8.23
N LEU A 184 -2.76 -14.25 -9.29
CA LEU A 184 -3.31 -15.59 -9.51
C LEU A 184 -2.20 -16.64 -9.62
N ASN A 185 -1.16 -16.37 -10.41
CA ASN A 185 -0.02 -17.26 -10.57
C ASN A 185 0.72 -17.47 -9.24
N ALA A 186 0.90 -16.44 -8.43
CA ALA A 186 1.51 -16.57 -7.11
C ALA A 186 0.65 -17.44 -6.18
N GLY A 187 -0.67 -17.23 -6.15
CA GLY A 187 -1.59 -18.06 -5.37
C GLY A 187 -1.60 -19.53 -5.80
N GLN A 188 -1.61 -19.76 -7.11
CA GLN A 188 -1.47 -21.11 -7.67
C GLN A 188 -0.17 -21.79 -7.22
N ALA A 189 0.95 -21.07 -7.28
CA ALA A 189 2.25 -21.59 -6.85
C ALA A 189 2.25 -21.99 -5.36
N TYR A 190 1.65 -21.21 -4.49
CA TYR A 190 1.51 -21.58 -3.06
C TYR A 190 0.65 -22.83 -2.87
N ILE A 191 -0.50 -22.92 -3.54
CA ILE A 191 -1.36 -24.10 -3.43
C ILE A 191 -0.65 -25.35 -3.95
N VAL A 192 0.02 -25.24 -5.09
CA VAL A 192 0.71 -26.39 -5.71
C VAL A 192 1.95 -26.80 -4.90
N ASN A 193 2.84 -25.86 -4.59
CA ASN A 193 4.11 -26.19 -3.95
C ASN A 193 3.99 -26.49 -2.46
N ASP A 194 3.20 -25.66 -1.73
CA ASP A 194 3.18 -25.73 -0.27
C ASP A 194 2.09 -26.66 0.26
N ILE A 195 1.04 -26.93 -0.55
CA ILE A 195 -0.05 -27.82 -0.14
C ILE A 195 -0.02 -29.12 -0.94
N TYR A 196 -0.15 -29.06 -2.29
CA TYR A 196 -0.31 -30.26 -3.09
C TYR A 196 0.93 -31.16 -3.09
N LEU A 197 2.10 -30.62 -3.44
CA LEU A 197 3.35 -31.36 -3.48
C LEU A 197 3.82 -31.77 -2.08
N LYS A 198 3.54 -30.99 -1.06
CA LYS A 198 4.03 -31.29 0.29
C LYS A 198 3.19 -32.32 1.03
N TYR A 199 1.86 -32.29 0.87
CA TYR A 199 0.96 -33.09 1.68
C TYR A 199 0.19 -34.14 0.90
N PHE A 200 -0.06 -33.96 -0.42
CA PHE A 200 -0.91 -34.85 -1.21
C PHE A 200 -0.10 -35.75 -2.17
N ASN A 201 0.80 -35.18 -2.96
CA ASN A 201 1.57 -35.94 -3.94
C ASN A 201 3.00 -35.39 -4.10
N PRO A 202 3.94 -35.79 -3.23
CA PRO A 202 5.33 -35.28 -3.28
C PRO A 202 6.09 -35.67 -4.58
N ASN A 203 5.67 -36.75 -5.24
CA ASN A 203 6.30 -37.27 -6.46
C ASN A 203 5.45 -37.00 -7.71
N ALA A 204 4.67 -35.91 -7.72
CA ALA A 204 3.81 -35.61 -8.85
C ALA A 204 4.60 -35.36 -10.14
N GLU A 205 4.13 -35.95 -11.24
CA GLU A 205 4.66 -35.69 -12.56
C GLU A 205 4.37 -34.23 -13.01
N ARG A 206 5.21 -33.72 -13.91
CA ARG A 206 5.07 -32.35 -14.46
C ARG A 206 3.65 -32.05 -14.96
N LYS A 207 2.99 -33.01 -15.61
CA LYS A 207 1.62 -32.88 -16.12
C LYS A 207 0.61 -32.70 -14.99
N GLN A 208 0.77 -33.44 -13.89
CA GLN A 208 -0.10 -33.31 -12.70
C GLN A 208 0.08 -31.97 -12.00
N ILE A 209 1.32 -31.49 -11.91
CA ILE A 209 1.66 -30.17 -11.35
C ILE A 209 0.97 -29.06 -12.15
N ILE A 210 1.06 -29.11 -13.49
CA ILE A 210 0.42 -28.13 -14.38
C ILE A 210 -1.10 -28.18 -14.23
N ASN A 211 -1.70 -29.37 -14.25
CA ASN A 211 -3.16 -29.53 -14.11
C ASN A 211 -3.65 -29.03 -12.75
N MET A 212 -2.89 -29.31 -11.67
CA MET A 212 -3.23 -28.79 -10.35
C MET A 212 -3.11 -27.26 -10.28
N GLY A 213 -2.14 -26.67 -11.00
CA GLY A 213 -2.03 -25.23 -11.18
C GLY A 213 -3.29 -24.65 -11.83
N TYR A 214 -3.75 -25.20 -12.93
CA TYR A 214 -5.00 -24.75 -13.57
C TYR A 214 -6.23 -24.93 -12.68
N LEU A 215 -6.37 -26.08 -12.03
CA LEU A 215 -7.49 -26.35 -11.14
C LEU A 215 -7.52 -25.34 -9.97
N SER A 216 -6.39 -25.13 -9.30
CA SER A 216 -6.30 -24.17 -8.20
C SER A 216 -6.62 -22.73 -8.67
N GLY A 217 -6.16 -22.36 -9.87
CA GLY A 217 -6.51 -21.07 -10.47
C GLY A 217 -8.00 -20.89 -10.70
N ILE A 218 -8.66 -21.90 -11.28
CA ILE A 218 -10.12 -21.86 -11.52
C ILE A 218 -10.88 -21.73 -10.19
N VAL A 219 -10.50 -22.54 -9.18
CA VAL A 219 -11.14 -22.48 -7.87
C VAL A 219 -10.97 -21.11 -7.23
N MET A 220 -9.77 -20.52 -7.29
CA MET A 220 -9.51 -19.17 -6.76
C MET A 220 -10.36 -18.10 -7.46
N VAL A 221 -10.51 -18.20 -8.80
CA VAL A 221 -11.33 -17.26 -9.58
C VAL A 221 -12.80 -17.39 -9.18
N ILE A 222 -13.33 -18.61 -9.07
CA ILE A 222 -14.73 -18.85 -8.67
C ILE A 222 -14.99 -18.29 -7.27
N LEU A 223 -14.09 -18.57 -6.31
CA LEU A 223 -14.17 -18.02 -4.95
C LEU A 223 -14.10 -16.49 -4.96
N GLY A 224 -13.21 -15.91 -5.77
CA GLY A 224 -13.07 -14.46 -5.92
C GLY A 224 -14.34 -13.80 -6.47
N ILE A 225 -14.98 -14.42 -7.49
CA ILE A 225 -16.27 -13.96 -8.04
C ILE A 225 -17.36 -14.07 -6.97
N GLY A 226 -17.45 -15.20 -6.26
CA GLY A 226 -18.43 -15.41 -5.21
C GLY A 226 -18.31 -14.36 -4.09
N LEU A 227 -17.09 -14.06 -3.63
CA LEU A 227 -16.86 -12.99 -2.67
C LEU A 227 -17.20 -11.61 -3.24
N GLY A 228 -16.85 -11.35 -4.51
CA GLY A 228 -17.17 -10.08 -5.18
C GLY A 228 -18.66 -9.78 -5.26
N LEU A 229 -19.50 -10.80 -5.41
CA LEU A 229 -20.97 -10.65 -5.43
C LEU A 229 -21.57 -10.29 -4.07
N LEU A 230 -20.85 -10.57 -2.98
CA LEU A 230 -21.29 -10.24 -1.62
C LEU A 230 -20.91 -8.82 -1.19
N ILE A 231 -20.07 -8.14 -1.96
CA ILE A 231 -19.48 -6.86 -1.58
C ILE A 231 -20.25 -5.73 -2.27
N LYS A 232 -20.65 -4.72 -1.48
CA LYS A 232 -21.47 -3.61 -1.94
C LYS A 232 -20.66 -2.50 -2.63
N ASP A 233 -19.43 -2.23 -2.15
CA ASP A 233 -18.57 -1.17 -2.66
C ASP A 233 -17.08 -1.51 -2.54
N VAL A 234 -16.25 -0.84 -3.32
CA VAL A 234 -14.78 -1.05 -3.37
C VAL A 234 -14.11 -0.65 -2.06
N ASN A 235 -14.64 0.38 -1.38
CA ASN A 235 -14.10 0.88 -0.12
C ASN A 235 -14.23 -0.18 1.00
N MET A 236 -15.34 -0.92 1.03
CA MET A 236 -15.54 -2.05 1.95
C MET A 236 -14.44 -3.11 1.77
N ILE A 237 -14.14 -3.52 0.53
CA ILE A 237 -13.05 -4.47 0.24
C ILE A 237 -11.71 -3.94 0.74
N PHE A 238 -11.41 -2.69 0.39
CA PHE A 238 -10.14 -2.06 0.76
C PHE A 238 -9.96 -2.03 2.28
N ASN A 239 -11.01 -1.73 3.03
CA ASN A 239 -10.98 -1.70 4.48
C ASN A 239 -10.82 -3.09 5.09
N ILE A 240 -11.53 -4.11 4.58
CA ILE A 240 -11.39 -5.50 5.00
C ILE A 240 -9.96 -5.99 4.76
N ILE A 241 -9.41 -5.74 3.58
CA ILE A 241 -8.03 -6.11 3.24
C ILE A 241 -7.03 -5.35 4.12
N THR A 242 -7.22 -4.05 4.29
CA THR A 242 -6.30 -3.22 5.07
C THR A 242 -6.29 -3.60 6.54
N ALA A 243 -7.45 -3.76 7.15
CA ALA A 243 -7.54 -4.14 8.55
C ALA A 243 -7.26 -5.62 8.78
N GLY A 244 -7.81 -6.51 7.93
CA GLY A 244 -7.69 -7.95 8.06
C GLY A 244 -6.29 -8.48 7.77
N LEU A 245 -5.75 -8.15 6.61
CA LEU A 245 -4.43 -8.66 6.24
C LEU A 245 -3.31 -7.89 6.94
N TYR A 246 -3.35 -6.57 6.92
CA TYR A 246 -2.27 -5.79 7.52
C TYR A 246 -2.31 -5.79 9.06
N GLY A 247 -3.50 -5.83 9.68
CA GLY A 247 -3.63 -6.07 11.12
C GLY A 247 -3.12 -7.45 11.52
N GLY A 248 -3.20 -8.45 10.61
CA GLY A 248 -2.83 -9.82 10.89
C GLY A 248 -1.35 -10.18 10.73
N PHE A 249 -0.55 -9.44 9.93
CA PHE A 249 0.82 -9.90 9.65
C PHE A 249 1.94 -8.88 9.88
N VAL A 250 1.62 -7.61 10.09
CA VAL A 250 2.63 -6.54 10.16
C VAL A 250 3.62 -6.76 11.31
N CYS A 251 3.15 -7.02 12.53
CA CYS A 251 4.03 -7.22 13.69
C CYS A 251 4.95 -8.42 13.52
N ALA A 252 4.44 -9.53 12.99
CA ALA A 252 5.24 -10.73 12.73
C ALA A 252 6.36 -10.44 11.73
N ASN A 253 6.05 -9.69 10.66
CA ASN A 253 7.03 -9.31 9.66
C ASN A 253 8.05 -8.27 10.14
N VAL A 254 7.68 -7.40 11.09
CA VAL A 254 8.63 -6.50 11.76
C VAL A 254 9.53 -7.28 12.70
N LEU A 255 8.96 -8.08 13.61
CA LEU A 255 9.71 -8.79 14.64
C LEU A 255 10.75 -9.76 14.07
N LYS A 256 10.51 -10.41 12.93
CA LYS A 256 11.48 -11.32 12.29
C LYS A 256 12.82 -10.65 11.97
N TRP A 257 12.85 -9.33 11.76
CA TRP A 257 14.07 -8.58 11.48
C TRP A 257 14.75 -8.05 12.74
N TYR A 258 13.98 -7.68 13.76
CA TYR A 258 14.49 -6.91 14.88
C TYR A 258 14.66 -7.70 16.17
N TRP A 259 14.14 -8.95 16.25
CA TRP A 259 14.17 -9.72 17.48
C TRP A 259 14.62 -11.16 17.28
N TRP A 260 15.79 -11.51 17.82
CA TRP A 260 16.42 -12.83 17.67
C TRP A 260 15.59 -14.01 18.19
N ARG A 261 14.77 -13.77 19.23
CA ARG A 261 13.97 -14.82 19.89
C ARG A 261 12.71 -15.16 19.09
N PHE A 262 12.34 -14.32 18.12
CA PHE A 262 11.17 -14.55 17.26
C PHE A 262 11.36 -15.81 16.41
N ASN A 263 10.35 -16.68 16.42
CA ASN A 263 10.38 -17.97 15.75
C ASN A 263 9.10 -18.26 14.96
N ALA A 264 9.02 -19.44 14.31
CA ALA A 264 7.88 -19.84 13.49
C ALA A 264 6.56 -19.88 14.27
N ASN A 265 6.56 -20.29 15.55
CA ASN A 265 5.37 -20.30 16.39
C ASN A 265 4.88 -18.87 16.71
N GLY A 266 5.80 -17.97 17.02
CA GLY A 266 5.48 -16.56 17.18
C GLY A 266 4.86 -15.95 15.92
N TYR A 267 5.39 -16.31 14.75
CA TYR A 267 4.83 -15.91 13.46
C TYR A 267 3.42 -16.47 13.26
N PHE A 268 3.24 -17.76 13.47
CA PHE A 268 1.95 -18.44 13.30
C PHE A 268 0.87 -17.89 14.23
N TYR A 269 1.14 -17.83 15.53
CA TYR A 269 0.17 -17.30 16.49
C TYR A 269 -0.10 -15.82 16.30
N GLY A 270 0.92 -15.03 15.98
CA GLY A 270 0.76 -13.62 15.67
C GLY A 270 -0.16 -13.40 14.46
N MET A 271 0.03 -14.15 13.38
CA MET A 271 -0.86 -14.11 12.22
C MET A 271 -2.27 -14.58 12.56
N LEU A 272 -2.39 -15.73 13.22
CA LEU A 272 -3.69 -16.33 13.54
C LEU A 272 -4.55 -15.38 14.38
N PHE A 273 -4.04 -14.91 15.51
CA PHE A 273 -4.78 -14.02 16.40
C PHE A 273 -4.99 -12.63 15.80
N GLY A 274 -4.04 -12.13 15.01
CA GLY A 274 -4.19 -10.87 14.28
C GLY A 274 -5.31 -10.95 13.23
N ILE A 275 -5.38 -12.01 12.44
CA ILE A 275 -6.46 -12.24 11.47
C ILE A 275 -7.82 -12.43 12.17
N ILE A 276 -7.87 -13.23 13.22
CA ILE A 276 -9.11 -13.43 13.98
C ILE A 276 -9.60 -12.09 14.55
N ALA A 277 -8.73 -11.34 15.22
CA ALA A 277 -9.10 -10.06 15.82
C ALA A 277 -9.61 -9.06 14.77
N SER A 278 -8.97 -9.01 13.60
CA SER A 278 -9.37 -8.11 12.52
C SER A 278 -10.59 -8.59 11.72
N ALA A 279 -10.93 -9.88 11.77
CA ALA A 279 -12.12 -10.43 11.12
C ALA A 279 -13.40 -10.23 11.94
N ILE A 280 -13.30 -10.05 13.27
CA ILE A 280 -14.45 -9.88 14.16
C ILE A 280 -15.31 -8.66 13.78
N PRO A 281 -14.76 -7.43 13.62
CA PRO A 281 -15.56 -6.26 13.30
C PRO A 281 -16.38 -6.40 11.99
N PRO A 282 -15.79 -6.80 10.85
CA PRO A 282 -16.59 -6.99 9.63
C PRO A 282 -17.61 -8.11 9.77
N ALA A 283 -17.32 -9.18 10.50
CA ALA A 283 -18.28 -10.26 10.74
C ALA A 283 -19.50 -9.76 11.53
N LEU A 284 -19.30 -8.92 12.54
CA LEU A 284 -20.37 -8.30 13.32
C LEU A 284 -21.22 -7.34 12.49
N SER A 285 -20.60 -6.63 11.54
CA SER A 285 -21.31 -5.75 10.60
C SER A 285 -22.15 -6.56 9.60
N VAL A 286 -21.56 -7.58 8.97
CA VAL A 286 -22.28 -8.44 7.99
C VAL A 286 -23.46 -9.19 8.62
N THR A 287 -23.33 -9.63 9.88
CA THR A 287 -24.42 -10.31 10.60
C THR A 287 -25.52 -9.37 11.09
N GLY A 288 -25.36 -8.05 10.91
CA GLY A 288 -26.35 -7.06 11.35
C GLY A 288 -26.40 -6.81 12.85
N ILE A 289 -25.45 -7.37 13.61
CA ILE A 289 -25.37 -7.16 15.07
C ILE A 289 -25.07 -5.69 15.38
N THR A 290 -24.23 -5.06 14.54
CA THR A 290 -23.91 -3.64 14.67
C THR A 290 -23.44 -3.06 13.34
N ASN A 291 -23.84 -1.84 13.04
CA ASN A 291 -23.37 -1.06 11.88
C ASN A 291 -22.18 -0.14 12.25
N TYR A 292 -21.66 -0.27 13.49
CA TYR A 292 -20.61 0.62 13.97
C TYR A 292 -19.27 0.44 13.24
N PHE A 293 -19.02 -0.75 12.70
CA PHE A 293 -17.77 -1.11 12.02
C PHE A 293 -17.82 -0.93 10.49
N ASP A 294 -18.85 -0.31 9.98
CA ASP A 294 -18.98 -0.06 8.54
C ASP A 294 -17.96 0.99 8.05
N GLY A 295 -17.56 0.84 6.79
CA GLY A 295 -16.65 1.77 6.12
C GLY A 295 -15.26 1.85 6.77
N THR A 296 -14.71 3.06 6.80
CA THR A 296 -13.35 3.33 7.32
C THR A 296 -13.24 3.33 8.83
N ARG A 297 -14.36 3.23 9.57
CA ARG A 297 -14.36 3.18 11.04
C ARG A 297 -13.49 2.05 11.58
N MET A 298 -13.34 0.98 10.81
CA MET A 298 -12.46 -0.14 11.15
C MET A 298 -10.99 0.28 11.33
N LEU A 299 -10.54 1.33 10.64
CA LEU A 299 -9.18 1.85 10.79
C LEU A 299 -8.89 2.41 12.19
N TYR A 300 -9.90 2.87 12.92
CA TYR A 300 -9.72 3.32 14.31
C TYR A 300 -9.30 2.20 15.25
N PHE A 301 -9.64 0.96 14.93
CA PHE A 301 -9.27 -0.24 15.70
C PHE A 301 -7.91 -0.80 15.31
N PHE A 302 -7.29 -0.28 14.26
CA PHE A 302 -5.99 -0.76 13.79
C PHE A 302 -4.90 -0.80 14.88
N PRO A 303 -4.74 0.20 15.77
CA PRO A 303 -3.79 0.12 16.88
C PRO A 303 -4.07 -1.05 17.84
N ILE A 304 -5.36 -1.35 18.09
CA ILE A 304 -5.77 -2.46 18.96
C ILE A 304 -5.39 -3.79 18.33
N PHE A 305 -5.62 -3.97 17.03
CA PHE A 305 -5.20 -5.18 16.30
C PHE A 305 -3.68 -5.39 16.36
N ILE A 306 -2.91 -4.31 16.20
CA ILE A 306 -1.45 -4.34 16.32
C ILE A 306 -1.01 -4.80 17.71
N VAL A 307 -1.64 -4.29 18.78
CA VAL A 307 -1.31 -4.70 20.15
C VAL A 307 -1.63 -6.17 20.39
N ILE A 308 -2.82 -6.63 19.96
CA ILE A 308 -3.22 -8.04 20.08
C ILE A 308 -2.21 -8.94 19.35
N GLN A 309 -1.87 -8.57 18.11
CA GLN A 309 -0.92 -9.30 17.30
C GLN A 309 0.48 -9.33 17.94
N LEU A 310 0.95 -8.21 18.46
CA LEU A 310 2.25 -8.09 19.11
C LEU A 310 2.33 -9.01 20.33
N ILE A 311 1.30 -9.00 21.17
CA ILE A 311 1.19 -9.89 22.35
C ILE A 311 1.21 -11.35 21.90
N ALA A 312 0.41 -11.71 20.89
CA ALA A 312 0.37 -13.07 20.35
C ALA A 312 1.71 -13.51 19.76
N CYS A 313 2.43 -12.63 19.05
CA CYS A 313 3.78 -12.89 18.56
C CYS A 313 4.77 -13.19 19.70
N ILE A 314 4.74 -12.38 20.76
CA ILE A 314 5.64 -12.53 21.91
C ILE A 314 5.33 -13.83 22.65
N LEU A 315 4.07 -14.05 23.03
CA LEU A 315 3.66 -15.24 23.76
C LEU A 315 3.92 -16.51 22.95
N GLY A 316 3.56 -16.51 21.66
CA GLY A 316 3.84 -17.63 20.76
C GLY A 316 5.32 -17.94 20.58
N SER A 317 6.17 -16.91 20.58
CA SER A 317 7.63 -17.10 20.51
C SER A 317 8.18 -17.73 21.78
N TYR A 318 7.64 -17.42 22.96
CA TYR A 318 8.07 -18.02 24.22
C TYR A 318 7.43 -19.41 24.46
N ALA A 319 6.30 -19.70 23.88
CA ALA A 319 5.63 -21.01 23.99
C ALA A 319 6.42 -22.15 23.29
N ALA A 320 7.42 -21.84 22.48
CA ALA A 320 8.24 -22.82 21.76
C ALA A 320 9.73 -22.57 22.02
N PRO A 321 10.60 -23.57 21.84
CA PRO A 321 12.05 -23.41 21.91
C PRO A 321 12.53 -22.36 20.89
N ALA A 322 13.69 -21.75 21.17
CA ALA A 322 14.33 -20.81 20.24
C ALA A 322 14.67 -21.51 18.92
N THR A 323 14.74 -20.76 17.86
CA THR A 323 15.28 -21.24 16.58
C THR A 323 16.70 -21.77 16.78
N ASN A 324 17.09 -22.79 16.01
CA ASN A 324 18.41 -23.40 16.09
C ASN A 324 19.51 -22.31 16.02
N LYS A 325 20.46 -22.38 16.94
CA LYS A 325 21.55 -21.41 17.06
C LYS A 325 22.37 -21.28 15.79
N GLU A 326 22.66 -22.37 15.10
CA GLU A 326 23.41 -22.36 13.84
C GLU A 326 22.69 -21.51 12.77
N THR A 327 21.37 -21.65 12.70
CA THR A 327 20.54 -20.86 11.76
C THR A 327 20.56 -19.37 12.13
N LEU A 328 20.47 -19.03 13.42
CA LEU A 328 20.52 -17.64 13.90
C LEU A 328 21.89 -17.01 13.66
N ILE A 329 22.98 -17.75 13.91
CA ILE A 329 24.36 -17.33 13.66
C ILE A 329 24.56 -17.07 12.16
N LYS A 330 24.15 -18.01 11.31
CA LYS A 330 24.23 -17.83 9.87
C LYS A 330 23.47 -16.59 9.40
N PHE A 331 22.21 -16.46 9.82
CA PHE A 331 21.40 -15.27 9.50
C PHE A 331 22.05 -13.97 9.96
N TYR A 332 22.59 -13.95 11.18
CA TYR A 332 23.25 -12.75 11.71
C TYR A 332 24.49 -12.37 10.89
N LYS A 333 25.31 -13.36 10.49
CA LYS A 333 26.51 -13.12 9.67
C LYS A 333 26.14 -12.57 8.28
N ASP A 334 25.10 -13.13 7.67
CA ASP A 334 24.68 -12.75 6.31
C ASP A 334 24.00 -11.37 6.27
N VAL A 335 23.16 -11.06 7.28
CA VAL A 335 22.25 -9.90 7.24
C VAL A 335 22.71 -8.76 8.14
N ARG A 336 23.39 -9.06 9.26
CA ARG A 336 23.76 -8.10 10.32
C ARG A 336 22.62 -7.18 10.72
N PRO A 337 21.47 -7.75 11.16
CA PRO A 337 20.26 -7.00 11.44
C PRO A 337 20.42 -6.06 12.63
N TRP A 338 19.62 -5.01 12.64
CA TRP A 338 19.51 -4.11 13.79
C TRP A 338 18.50 -4.66 14.81
N GLY A 339 18.51 -4.08 16.02
CA GLY A 339 17.53 -4.39 17.06
C GLY A 339 18.09 -5.30 18.16
N PHE A 340 17.25 -6.20 18.64
CA PHE A 340 17.52 -7.04 19.82
C PHE A 340 18.29 -8.32 19.46
N TRP A 341 19.48 -8.18 18.86
CA TRP A 341 20.33 -9.29 18.42
C TRP A 341 21.58 -9.46 19.28
N LYS A 342 21.69 -8.71 20.38
CA LYS A 342 22.87 -8.74 21.26
C LYS A 342 23.28 -10.16 21.70
N PRO A 343 22.37 -11.07 22.14
CA PRO A 343 22.77 -12.41 22.59
C PRO A 343 23.48 -13.23 21.51
N ILE A 344 23.01 -13.14 20.25
CA ILE A 344 23.61 -13.86 19.12
C ILE A 344 24.94 -13.21 18.71
N HIS A 345 25.00 -11.88 18.70
CA HIS A 345 26.25 -11.16 18.41
C HIS A 345 27.34 -11.52 19.42
N ASP A 346 27.03 -11.49 20.73
CA ASP A 346 28.01 -11.75 21.77
C ASP A 346 28.52 -13.20 21.70
N GLU A 347 27.71 -14.16 21.33
CA GLU A 347 28.09 -15.55 21.08
C GLU A 347 29.02 -15.69 19.86
N ILE A 348 28.75 -15.01 18.75
CA ILE A 348 29.63 -15.03 17.57
C ILE A 348 30.97 -14.35 17.89
N ALA A 349 30.97 -13.28 18.67
CA ALA A 349 32.17 -12.54 19.04
C ALA A 349 33.17 -13.38 19.88
N LEU A 350 32.69 -14.45 20.53
CA LEU A 350 33.58 -15.42 21.22
C LEU A 350 34.39 -16.27 20.23
N THR A 351 33.83 -16.56 19.07
CA THR A 351 34.50 -17.37 18.04
C THR A 351 35.14 -16.54 16.93
N GLU A 352 34.55 -15.38 16.63
CA GLU A 352 35.01 -14.43 15.61
C GLU A 352 35.03 -13.00 16.18
N PRO A 353 36.10 -12.61 16.92
CA PRO A 353 36.17 -11.29 17.52
C PRO A 353 36.13 -10.11 16.54
N THR A 354 36.38 -10.38 15.28
CA THR A 354 36.40 -9.36 14.21
C THR A 354 35.01 -9.00 13.69
N ILE A 355 33.94 -9.69 14.11
CA ILE A 355 32.59 -9.39 13.66
C ILE A 355 32.11 -8.07 14.24
N GLU A 356 31.89 -7.11 13.37
CA GLU A 356 31.37 -5.82 13.77
C GLU A 356 29.86 -5.75 13.65
N LYS A 357 29.22 -5.02 14.58
CA LYS A 357 27.81 -4.65 14.48
C LYS A 357 27.60 -3.74 13.26
N ASN A 358 26.41 -3.81 12.66
CA ASN A 358 26.06 -2.89 11.59
C ASN A 358 26.06 -1.44 12.09
N LYS A 359 27.03 -0.66 11.66
CA LYS A 359 27.21 0.75 12.04
C LYS A 359 26.42 1.72 11.15
N ASN A 360 25.82 1.22 10.08
CA ASN A 360 25.16 2.04 9.06
C ASN A 360 23.73 2.49 9.42
N PHE A 361 23.24 2.16 10.61
CA PHE A 361 21.87 2.46 11.04
C PHE A 361 21.48 3.92 10.82
N LYS A 362 22.29 4.86 11.29
CA LYS A 362 22.00 6.30 11.16
C LYS A 362 21.89 6.75 9.70
N THR A 363 22.85 6.32 8.88
CA THR A 363 22.87 6.66 7.44
C THR A 363 21.68 6.02 6.70
N ASN A 364 21.35 4.77 7.04
CA ASN A 364 20.24 4.07 6.41
C ASN A 364 18.89 4.68 6.83
N MET A 365 18.73 5.06 8.10
CA MET A 365 17.53 5.76 8.57
C MET A 365 17.39 7.15 7.93
N LEU A 366 18.49 7.87 7.76
CA LEU A 366 18.50 9.13 7.01
C LEU A 366 18.05 8.90 5.56
N ASN A 367 18.58 7.88 4.89
CA ASN A 367 18.20 7.54 3.51
C ASN A 367 16.72 7.12 3.40
N VAL A 368 16.19 6.38 4.39
CA VAL A 368 14.76 6.04 4.46
C VAL A 368 13.91 7.29 4.60
N PHE A 369 14.27 8.19 5.51
CA PHE A 369 13.57 9.47 5.71
C PHE A 369 13.60 10.33 4.44
N LEU A 370 14.76 10.49 3.82
CA LEU A 370 14.92 11.23 2.57
C LEU A 370 14.14 10.57 1.42
N GLY A 371 14.14 9.25 1.36
CA GLY A 371 13.37 8.49 0.36
C GLY A 371 11.86 8.69 0.51
N ILE A 372 11.33 8.60 1.72
CA ILE A 372 9.91 8.87 2.01
C ILE A 372 9.56 10.32 1.65
N THR A 373 10.37 11.28 2.09
CA THR A 373 10.16 12.70 1.78
C THR A 373 10.22 12.93 0.27
N GLY A 374 11.18 12.33 -0.42
CA GLY A 374 11.28 12.40 -1.89
C GLY A 374 10.05 11.85 -2.61
N GLN A 375 9.49 10.73 -2.14
CA GLN A 375 8.26 10.15 -2.70
C GLN A 375 7.04 11.06 -2.45
N ILE A 376 6.93 11.68 -1.28
CA ILE A 376 5.88 12.67 -0.98
C ILE A 376 6.01 13.86 -1.94
N LEU A 377 7.22 14.41 -2.10
CA LEU A 377 7.44 15.52 -3.02
C LEU A 377 7.10 15.15 -4.47
N LEU A 378 7.47 13.94 -4.92
CA LEU A 378 7.10 13.44 -6.26
C LEU A 378 5.58 13.30 -6.45
N THR A 379 4.83 13.02 -5.38
CA THR A 379 3.37 12.98 -5.39
C THR A 379 2.77 14.39 -5.46
N LEU A 380 3.36 15.36 -4.76
CA LEU A 380 2.89 16.74 -4.73
C LEU A 380 3.17 17.50 -6.04
N LEU A 381 4.21 17.12 -6.79
CA LEU A 381 4.56 17.78 -8.05
C LEU A 381 3.38 17.87 -9.03
N PRO A 382 2.74 16.76 -9.43
CA PRO A 382 1.60 16.81 -10.35
C PRO A 382 0.39 17.53 -9.75
N MET A 383 0.20 17.49 -8.43
CA MET A 383 -0.87 18.22 -7.76
C MET A 383 -0.71 19.72 -7.93
N TYR A 384 0.46 20.26 -7.59
CA TYR A 384 0.71 21.70 -7.73
C TYR A 384 0.76 22.14 -9.20
N LEU A 385 1.20 21.27 -10.10
CA LEU A 385 1.18 21.52 -11.54
C LEU A 385 -0.26 21.73 -12.04
N ILE A 386 -1.18 20.80 -11.73
CA ILE A 386 -2.59 20.89 -12.14
C ILE A 386 -3.28 22.09 -11.51
N LEU A 387 -3.01 22.37 -10.23
CA LEU A 387 -3.59 23.50 -9.52
C LEU A 387 -2.93 24.84 -9.89
N SER A 388 -1.97 24.87 -10.82
CA SER A 388 -1.24 26.05 -11.28
C SER A 388 -0.57 26.84 -10.14
N LYS A 389 -0.20 26.15 -9.03
CA LYS A 389 0.50 26.76 -7.88
C LYS A 389 2.01 26.77 -8.13
N TRP A 390 2.45 27.67 -9.00
CA TRP A 390 3.84 27.74 -9.51
C TRP A 390 4.89 27.94 -8.43
N THR A 391 4.61 28.77 -7.41
CA THR A 391 5.53 29.00 -6.29
C THR A 391 5.74 27.71 -5.49
N SER A 392 4.68 27.00 -5.12
CA SER A 392 4.75 25.74 -4.40
C SER A 392 5.44 24.65 -5.24
N LEU A 393 5.16 24.60 -6.54
CA LEU A 393 5.82 23.70 -7.49
C LEU A 393 7.33 23.95 -7.50
N GLY A 394 7.75 25.21 -7.58
CA GLY A 394 9.17 25.58 -7.56
C GLY A 394 9.87 25.17 -6.27
N ILE A 395 9.23 25.37 -5.12
CA ILE A 395 9.76 24.94 -3.81
C ILE A 395 9.91 23.43 -3.76
N VAL A 396 8.90 22.68 -4.17
CA VAL A 396 8.93 21.20 -4.15
C VAL A 396 10.01 20.66 -5.09
N LEU A 397 10.16 21.23 -6.28
CA LEU A 397 11.25 20.87 -7.22
C LEU A 397 12.62 21.13 -6.62
N ALA A 398 12.83 22.30 -6.00
CA ALA A 398 14.10 22.64 -5.36
C ALA A 398 14.42 21.68 -4.20
N LEU A 399 13.44 21.39 -3.32
CA LEU A 399 13.62 20.43 -2.23
C LEU A 399 13.93 19.02 -2.76
N PHE A 400 13.20 18.57 -3.77
CA PHE A 400 13.45 17.27 -4.39
C PHE A 400 14.86 17.17 -4.97
N PHE A 401 15.33 18.22 -5.66
CA PHE A 401 16.69 18.27 -6.20
C PHE A 401 17.74 18.17 -5.08
N VAL A 402 17.55 18.88 -3.97
CA VAL A 402 18.43 18.79 -2.79
C VAL A 402 18.48 17.36 -2.25
N ILE A 403 17.33 16.71 -2.12
CA ILE A 403 17.25 15.30 -1.67
C ILE A 403 18.02 14.39 -2.61
N VAL A 404 17.86 14.54 -3.93
CA VAL A 404 18.59 13.75 -4.92
C VAL A 404 20.10 13.93 -4.79
N LEU A 405 20.58 15.16 -4.56
CA LEU A 405 22.01 15.43 -4.35
C LEU A 405 22.54 14.76 -3.08
N ILE A 406 21.79 14.79 -1.99
CA ILE A 406 22.18 14.12 -0.74
C ILE A 406 22.17 12.61 -0.93
N MET A 407 21.09 12.03 -1.49
CA MET A 407 20.97 10.59 -1.74
C MET A 407 22.00 10.06 -2.73
N ARG A 408 22.47 10.89 -3.68
CA ARG A 408 23.58 10.52 -4.54
C ARG A 408 24.86 10.19 -3.76
N LYS A 409 25.12 10.89 -2.63
CA LYS A 409 26.31 10.67 -1.79
C LYS A 409 26.08 9.57 -0.75
N THR A 410 24.90 9.55 -0.12
CA THR A 410 24.62 8.70 1.06
C THR A 410 24.08 7.32 0.68
N TRP A 411 23.46 7.20 -0.48
CA TRP A 411 22.85 5.96 -0.98
C TRP A 411 23.50 5.49 -2.27
N TRP A 412 23.41 6.23 -3.39
CA TRP A 412 23.82 5.75 -4.71
C TRP A 412 25.28 5.34 -4.79
N LYS A 413 26.20 6.15 -4.27
CA LYS A 413 27.64 5.82 -4.28
C LYS A 413 28.04 4.70 -3.33
N ARG A 414 27.18 4.37 -2.37
CA ARG A 414 27.43 3.31 -1.39
C ARG A 414 26.77 1.97 -1.71
N LEU A 415 26.03 1.88 -2.82
CA LEU A 415 25.38 0.63 -3.26
C LEU A 415 26.39 -0.46 -3.61
N THR A 416 27.62 -0.08 -3.99
CA THR A 416 28.72 -1.01 -4.29
C THR A 416 29.45 -1.51 -3.04
N ASP A 417 29.17 -0.94 -1.88
CA ASP A 417 29.81 -1.30 -0.60
C ASP A 417 29.07 -2.42 0.16
N TYR A 418 28.02 -2.98 -0.44
CA TYR A 418 27.16 -4.01 0.15
C TYR A 418 27.29 -5.36 -0.57
#